data_8c315efddae74e85511d6cb15c3bb333
#
_entry.id   8c315efddae74e85511d6cb15c3bb333
#
_cell.length_a   1.000
_cell.length_b   1.000
_cell.length_c   1.000
_cell.angle_alpha   90.00
_cell.angle_beta   90.00
_cell.angle_gamma   90.00
#
_symmetry.space_group_name_H-M   'P 1'
#
loop_
_entity.id
_entity.type
_entity.pdbx_description
1 polymer ?
#
loop_
_entity_poly.entity_id
_entity_poly.type
_entity_poly.pdbx_seq_one_letter_code
_entity_poly.pdbx_strand_id
1 'polypeptide(L)'
;MNTKADSDYDVAVVGLGPVGCLGALLFAAAGLRVVAFEKEQDVYTLPRAVNLDGEIIRALQPLQLADAVAAMMQPIRPGERAGFANSKREWLFGGSAKPLGSNGWRPTNMFDQPELETFLRTQVQQNENVTSYIGYDVSGFEQQADQVTLHASEAHIAISVA
;
A
#
# COMPACT_ATOMS: atom_id res chain seq x y z
N MET A 1 -29.99 -24.26 -3.31
CA MET A 1 -28.63 -24.25 -3.88
C MET A 1 -28.37 -22.81 -4.28
N ASN A 2 -27.61 -22.05 -3.47
CA ASN A 2 -27.18 -20.71 -3.87
C ASN A 2 -26.03 -20.90 -4.87
N THR A 3 -26.29 -20.68 -6.14
CA THR A 3 -25.26 -20.51 -7.14
C THR A 3 -24.61 -19.17 -6.82
N LYS A 4 -23.43 -19.20 -6.16
CA LYS A 4 -22.56 -18.03 -6.04
C LYS A 4 -22.38 -17.50 -7.47
N ALA A 5 -22.68 -16.23 -7.72
CA ALA A 5 -22.39 -15.61 -8.99
C ALA A 5 -20.88 -15.82 -9.26
N ASP A 6 -20.56 -16.27 -10.47
CA ASP A 6 -19.17 -16.54 -10.85
C ASP A 6 -18.50 -15.18 -11.08
N SER A 7 -18.03 -14.57 -9.99
CA SER A 7 -17.34 -13.29 -10.05
C SER A 7 -15.91 -13.51 -10.54
N ASP A 8 -15.42 -12.61 -11.37
CA ASP A 8 -14.06 -12.69 -11.92
C ASP A 8 -12.99 -12.54 -10.83
N TYR A 9 -13.28 -11.79 -9.77
CA TYR A 9 -12.38 -11.48 -8.66
C TYR A 9 -13.09 -11.54 -7.31
N ASP A 10 -12.30 -11.74 -6.25
CA ASP A 10 -12.77 -11.77 -4.87
C ASP A 10 -12.64 -10.39 -4.21
N VAL A 11 -11.69 -9.58 -4.65
CA VAL A 11 -11.42 -8.23 -4.13
C VAL A 11 -11.04 -7.27 -5.26
N ALA A 12 -11.56 -6.05 -5.21
CA ALA A 12 -11.08 -4.95 -6.03
C ALA A 12 -10.40 -3.89 -5.18
N VAL A 13 -9.23 -3.41 -5.64
CA VAL A 13 -8.45 -2.33 -5.02
C VAL A 13 -8.43 -1.14 -5.98
N VAL A 14 -8.90 0.02 -5.53
CA VAL A 14 -8.89 1.25 -6.31
C VAL A 14 -7.83 2.19 -5.76
N GLY A 15 -6.82 2.43 -6.60
CA GLY A 15 -5.60 3.19 -6.26
C GLY A 15 -4.44 2.29 -5.86
N LEU A 16 -3.32 2.37 -6.59
CA LEU A 16 -2.08 1.64 -6.32
C LEU A 16 -0.97 2.55 -5.76
N GLY A 17 -1.34 3.46 -4.86
CA GLY A 17 -0.39 4.07 -3.94
C GLY A 17 0.12 3.04 -2.91
N PRO A 18 1.00 3.42 -1.97
CA PRO A 18 1.61 2.47 -1.02
C PRO A 18 0.60 1.61 -0.24
N VAL A 19 -0.53 2.19 0.16
CA VAL A 19 -1.59 1.48 0.91
C VAL A 19 -2.31 0.48 0.01
N GLY A 20 -2.69 0.89 -1.20
CA GLY A 20 -3.38 -0.01 -2.15
C GLY A 20 -2.48 -1.16 -2.60
N CYS A 21 -1.21 -0.90 -2.87
CA CYS A 21 -0.24 -1.94 -3.20
C CYS A 21 -0.10 -2.95 -2.06
N LEU A 22 0.09 -2.48 -0.83
CA LEU A 22 0.19 -3.36 0.34
C LEU A 22 -1.10 -4.18 0.53
N GLY A 23 -2.27 -3.55 0.42
CA GLY A 23 -3.56 -4.23 0.52
C GLY A 23 -3.72 -5.31 -0.55
N ALA A 24 -3.45 -4.99 -1.83
CA ALA A 24 -3.53 -5.95 -2.92
C ALA A 24 -2.63 -7.17 -2.71
N LEU A 25 -1.38 -6.95 -2.27
CA LEU A 25 -0.44 -8.02 -1.99
C LEU A 25 -0.86 -8.89 -0.79
N LEU A 26 -1.41 -8.29 0.28
CA LEU A 26 -1.90 -9.03 1.44
C LEU A 26 -3.14 -9.87 1.10
N PHE A 27 -4.08 -9.34 0.33
CA PHE A 27 -5.23 -10.11 -0.16
C PHE A 27 -4.79 -11.27 -1.05
N ALA A 28 -3.86 -11.01 -1.98
CA ALA A 28 -3.30 -12.07 -2.83
C ALA A 28 -2.58 -13.15 -2.01
N ALA A 29 -1.82 -12.78 -0.99
CA ALA A 29 -1.16 -13.72 -0.08
C ALA A 29 -2.17 -14.54 0.75
N ALA A 30 -3.37 -14.02 0.97
CA ALA A 30 -4.47 -14.76 1.58
C ALA A 30 -5.20 -15.72 0.59
N GLY A 31 -4.73 -15.81 -0.65
CA GLY A 31 -5.27 -16.69 -1.69
C GLY A 31 -6.47 -16.11 -2.45
N LEU A 32 -6.73 -14.80 -2.32
CA LEU A 32 -7.82 -14.13 -3.02
C LEU A 32 -7.37 -13.69 -4.42
N ARG A 33 -8.28 -13.74 -5.39
CA ARG A 33 -8.11 -13.18 -6.73
C ARG A 33 -8.36 -11.68 -6.63
N VAL A 34 -7.34 -10.88 -6.90
CA VAL A 34 -7.39 -9.43 -6.74
C VAL A 34 -7.38 -8.73 -8.09
N VAL A 35 -8.28 -7.77 -8.30
CA VAL A 35 -8.15 -6.78 -9.35
C VAL A 35 -7.76 -5.44 -8.75
N ALA A 36 -6.82 -4.74 -9.38
CA ALA A 36 -6.34 -3.45 -8.89
C ALA A 36 -6.32 -2.41 -10.02
N PHE A 37 -6.81 -1.21 -9.73
CA PHE A 37 -6.88 -0.09 -10.67
C PHE A 37 -6.06 1.07 -10.16
N GLU A 38 -5.33 1.71 -11.08
CA GLU A 38 -4.62 2.95 -10.82
C GLU A 38 -4.82 3.89 -12.01
N LYS A 39 -5.26 5.11 -11.74
CA LYS A 39 -5.54 6.10 -12.78
C LYS A 39 -4.28 6.74 -13.35
N GLU A 40 -3.24 6.91 -12.51
CA GLU A 40 -1.99 7.53 -12.94
C GLU A 40 -1.06 6.46 -13.55
N GLN A 41 -0.56 6.74 -14.75
CA GLN A 41 0.41 5.88 -15.42
C GLN A 41 1.70 5.78 -14.62
N ASP A 42 2.19 6.92 -14.15
CA ASP A 42 3.45 7.02 -13.45
C ASP A 42 3.24 7.20 -11.94
N VAL A 43 4.26 6.84 -11.17
CA VAL A 43 4.33 7.14 -9.75
C VAL A 43 4.53 8.65 -9.56
N TYR A 44 3.79 9.23 -8.63
CA TYR A 44 3.93 10.64 -8.31
C TYR A 44 5.31 10.94 -7.73
N THR A 45 6.03 11.87 -8.35
CA THR A 45 7.46 12.08 -8.10
C THR A 45 7.78 12.87 -6.82
N LEU A 46 6.80 13.58 -6.23
CA LEU A 46 7.02 14.33 -5.00
C LEU A 46 6.54 13.51 -3.79
N PRO A 47 7.40 13.31 -2.78
CA PRO A 47 7.00 12.57 -1.59
C PRO A 47 5.95 13.34 -0.79
N ARG A 48 4.87 12.64 -0.43
CA ARG A 48 3.80 13.15 0.46
C ARG A 48 3.95 12.62 1.88
N ALA A 49 4.74 11.58 2.05
CA ALA A 49 5.11 11.01 3.33
C ALA A 49 6.61 10.77 3.36
N VAL A 50 7.21 10.95 4.53
CA VAL A 50 8.67 10.83 4.72
C VAL A 50 9.05 9.90 5.86
N ASN A 51 8.06 9.36 6.58
CA ASN A 51 8.27 8.48 7.71
C ASN A 51 7.36 7.27 7.63
N LEU A 52 7.93 6.09 7.89
CA LEU A 52 7.24 4.82 7.97
C LEU A 52 7.55 4.17 9.32
N ASP A 53 6.53 3.69 9.99
CA ASP A 53 6.72 3.00 11.27
C ASP A 53 7.01 1.51 11.10
N GLY A 54 7.43 0.89 12.20
CA GLY A 54 7.76 -0.53 12.22
C GLY A 54 6.57 -1.46 12.04
N GLU A 55 5.34 -0.99 12.24
CA GLU A 55 4.13 -1.79 12.04
C GLU A 55 3.92 -2.09 10.55
N ILE A 56 4.20 -1.13 9.68
CA ILE A 56 4.10 -1.34 8.24
C ILE A 56 5.17 -2.31 7.76
N ILE A 57 6.42 -2.19 8.29
CA ILE A 57 7.47 -3.17 7.97
C ILE A 57 7.06 -4.57 8.42
N ARG A 58 6.45 -4.70 9.58
CA ARG A 58 5.91 -5.97 10.06
C ARG A 58 4.81 -6.52 9.15
N ALA A 59 3.92 -5.67 8.64
CA ALA A 59 2.88 -6.09 7.70
C ALA A 59 3.45 -6.64 6.37
N LEU A 60 4.67 -6.26 6.01
CA LEU A 60 5.39 -6.76 4.84
C LEU A 60 6.08 -8.12 5.08
N GLN A 61 6.21 -8.60 6.33
CA GLN A 61 6.89 -9.86 6.64
C GLN A 61 6.23 -11.09 5.99
N PRO A 62 4.90 -11.29 6.07
CA PRO A 62 4.27 -12.45 5.43
C PRO A 62 4.43 -12.44 3.91
N LEU A 63 4.69 -11.28 3.31
CA LEU A 63 4.97 -11.10 1.89
C LEU A 63 6.44 -11.36 1.53
N GLN A 64 7.32 -11.58 2.51
CA GLN A 64 8.79 -11.67 2.37
C GLN A 64 9.44 -10.40 1.79
N LEU A 65 8.78 -9.25 1.93
CA LEU A 65 9.24 -7.95 1.42
C LEU A 65 9.85 -7.04 2.51
N ALA A 66 9.74 -7.42 3.78
CA ALA A 66 10.14 -6.57 4.90
C ALA A 66 11.63 -6.18 4.86
N ASP A 67 12.53 -7.13 4.58
CA ASP A 67 13.97 -6.86 4.55
C ASP A 67 14.34 -5.96 3.37
N ALA A 68 13.75 -6.19 2.19
CA ALA A 68 13.98 -5.37 1.00
C ALA A 68 13.52 -3.92 1.25
N VAL A 69 12.32 -3.74 1.82
CA VAL A 69 11.79 -2.42 2.15
C VAL A 69 12.61 -1.75 3.27
N ALA A 70 13.02 -2.49 4.30
CA ALA A 70 13.86 -1.96 5.37
C ALA A 70 15.25 -1.50 4.85
N ALA A 71 15.79 -2.15 3.82
CA ALA A 71 17.05 -1.77 3.20
C ALA A 71 16.97 -0.44 2.42
N MET A 72 15.79 -0.07 1.93
CA MET A 72 15.53 1.21 1.24
C MET A 72 15.38 2.37 2.22
N MET A 73 15.27 2.09 3.51
CA MET A 73 14.95 3.10 4.52
C MET A 73 16.20 3.65 5.21
N GLN A 74 16.13 4.93 5.54
CA GLN A 74 17.13 5.60 6.37
C GLN A 74 16.66 5.64 7.82
N PRO A 75 17.27 4.85 8.71
CA PRO A 75 16.91 4.88 10.11
C PRO A 75 17.33 6.22 10.74
N ILE A 76 16.48 6.75 11.61
CA ILE A 76 16.90 7.80 12.53
C ILE A 76 17.92 7.17 13.48
N ARG A 77 19.09 7.80 13.64
CA ARG A 77 20.17 7.24 14.44
C ARG A 77 19.75 7.11 15.92
N PRO A 78 20.15 6.03 16.59
CA PRO A 78 19.89 5.89 18.00
C PRO A 78 20.41 7.10 18.80
N GLY A 79 19.55 7.66 19.65
CA GLY A 79 19.87 8.86 20.43
C GLY A 79 19.53 10.18 19.75
N GLU A 80 19.32 10.21 18.44
CA GLU A 80 18.77 11.41 17.80
C GLU A 80 17.34 11.67 18.27
N ARG A 81 17.00 12.93 18.43
CA ARG A 81 15.66 13.36 18.84
C ARG A 81 14.81 13.69 17.61
N ALA A 82 13.63 13.11 17.55
CA ALA A 82 12.61 13.46 16.59
C ALA A 82 11.36 13.98 17.29
N GLY A 83 10.78 15.08 16.80
CA GLY A 83 9.61 15.68 17.41
C GLY A 83 9.26 17.04 16.84
N PHE A 84 8.49 17.80 17.60
CA PHE A 84 7.93 19.06 17.18
C PHE A 84 8.48 20.21 17.99
N ALA A 85 8.75 21.33 17.33
CA ALA A 85 9.16 22.58 17.94
C ALA A 85 8.23 23.71 17.43
N ASN A 86 8.05 24.74 18.23
CA ASN A 86 7.32 25.94 17.80
C ASN A 86 8.19 26.85 16.90
N SER A 87 7.62 27.96 16.45
CA SER A 87 8.33 28.95 15.60
C SER A 87 9.54 29.61 16.28
N LYS A 88 9.61 29.57 17.62
CA LYS A 88 10.74 30.04 18.41
C LYS A 88 11.81 28.95 18.63
N ARG A 89 11.68 27.77 18.00
CA ARG A 89 12.54 26.60 18.18
C ARG A 89 12.49 25.98 19.57
N GLU A 90 11.45 26.27 20.34
CA GLU A 90 11.23 25.62 21.63
C GLU A 90 10.62 24.23 21.38
N TRP A 91 11.20 23.22 22.02
CA TRP A 91 10.77 21.84 21.89
C TRP A 91 9.40 21.66 22.58
N LEU A 92 8.42 21.13 21.83
CA LEU A 92 7.06 20.91 22.33
C LEU A 92 6.89 19.46 22.80
N PHE A 93 7.11 18.50 21.92
CA PHE A 93 7.02 17.07 22.25
C PHE A 93 7.80 16.25 21.23
N GLY A 94 8.09 15.01 21.60
CA GLY A 94 8.84 14.03 20.81
C GLY A 94 9.71 13.16 21.71
N GLY A 95 10.60 12.41 21.11
CA GLY A 95 11.46 11.49 21.84
C GLY A 95 12.76 11.17 21.14
N SER A 96 13.59 10.39 21.80
CA SER A 96 14.80 9.84 21.17
C SER A 96 14.44 8.59 20.36
N ALA A 97 15.08 8.44 19.22
CA ALA A 97 14.92 7.26 18.39
C ALA A 97 15.35 6.00 19.14
N LYS A 98 14.49 5.00 19.15
CA LYS A 98 14.78 3.68 19.72
C LYS A 98 15.39 2.79 18.63
N PRO A 99 16.39 1.97 18.97
CA PRO A 99 17.02 1.08 17.97
C PRO A 99 16.05 -0.02 17.50
N LEU A 100 15.11 -0.44 18.35
CA LEU A 100 14.14 -1.49 18.07
C LEU A 100 12.83 -1.22 18.81
N GLY A 101 11.71 -1.46 18.13
CA GLY A 101 10.38 -1.44 18.70
C GLY A 101 9.96 -2.79 19.28
N SER A 102 8.79 -2.84 19.92
CA SER A 102 8.22 -4.07 20.51
C SER A 102 7.87 -5.13 19.45
N ASN A 103 7.69 -4.73 18.20
CA ASN A 103 7.39 -5.60 17.05
C ASN A 103 8.64 -6.15 16.34
N GLY A 104 9.84 -5.87 16.87
CA GLY A 104 11.10 -6.32 16.27
C GLY A 104 11.64 -5.41 15.17
N TRP A 105 10.95 -4.36 14.79
CA TRP A 105 11.36 -3.38 13.78
C TRP A 105 11.65 -2.01 14.41
N ARG A 106 12.43 -1.19 13.72
CA ARG A 106 12.65 0.20 14.15
C ARG A 106 11.32 0.96 14.10
N PRO A 107 10.96 1.70 15.16
CA PRO A 107 9.66 2.37 15.22
C PRO A 107 9.54 3.58 14.31
N THR A 108 10.67 4.07 13.76
CA THR A 108 10.70 5.27 12.92
C THR A 108 11.78 5.11 11.85
N ASN A 109 11.39 5.20 10.60
CA ASN A 109 12.26 5.07 9.43
C ASN A 109 11.93 6.17 8.43
N MET A 110 12.93 6.90 7.98
CA MET A 110 12.77 7.85 6.89
C MET A 110 12.81 7.09 5.56
N PHE A 111 11.98 7.48 4.61
CA PHE A 111 11.92 6.82 3.32
C PHE A 111 11.60 7.80 2.18
N ASP A 112 11.94 7.41 0.97
CA ASP A 112 11.48 8.03 -0.26
C ASP A 112 10.20 7.35 -0.72
N GLN A 113 9.08 8.09 -0.73
CA GLN A 113 7.77 7.50 -1.08
C GLN A 113 7.71 7.05 -2.54
N PRO A 114 8.20 7.81 -3.54
CA PRO A 114 8.25 7.36 -4.93
C PRO A 114 9.03 6.05 -5.13
N GLU A 115 10.17 5.90 -4.44
CA GLU A 115 10.98 4.67 -4.50
C GLU A 115 10.20 3.47 -3.94
N LEU A 116 9.61 3.61 -2.75
CA LEU A 116 8.80 2.57 -2.13
C LEU A 116 7.59 2.22 -2.99
N GLU A 117 6.88 3.21 -3.53
CA GLU A 117 5.70 2.99 -4.36
C GLU A 117 6.06 2.27 -5.66
N THR A 118 7.15 2.66 -6.32
CA THR A 118 7.67 1.98 -7.50
C THR A 118 7.99 0.51 -7.22
N PHE A 119 8.67 0.25 -6.11
CA PHE A 119 8.97 -1.11 -5.66
C PHE A 119 7.70 -1.93 -5.44
N LEU A 120 6.74 -1.40 -4.67
CA LEU A 120 5.50 -2.10 -4.36
C LEU A 120 4.62 -2.32 -5.59
N ARG A 121 4.50 -1.35 -6.51
CA ARG A 121 3.79 -1.53 -7.80
C ARG A 121 4.42 -2.64 -8.63
N THR A 122 5.75 -2.75 -8.64
CA THR A 122 6.45 -3.85 -9.30
C THR A 122 6.06 -5.20 -8.71
N GLN A 123 6.00 -5.31 -7.37
CA GLN A 123 5.57 -6.54 -6.70
C GLN A 123 4.11 -6.90 -7.03
N VAL A 124 3.22 -5.90 -7.09
CA VAL A 124 1.81 -6.08 -7.51
C VAL A 124 1.74 -6.64 -8.93
N GLN A 125 2.47 -6.04 -9.89
CA GLN A 125 2.46 -6.46 -11.30
C GLN A 125 3.04 -7.86 -11.52
N GLN A 126 3.94 -8.31 -10.66
CA GLN A 126 4.56 -9.64 -10.73
C GLN A 126 3.76 -10.73 -10.00
N ASN A 127 2.71 -10.37 -9.27
CA ASN A 127 1.94 -11.33 -8.49
C ASN A 127 0.86 -11.99 -9.33
N GLU A 128 0.89 -13.31 -9.44
CA GLU A 128 -0.03 -14.10 -10.27
C GLU A 128 -1.50 -14.01 -9.83
N ASN A 129 -1.77 -13.69 -8.56
CA ASN A 129 -3.11 -13.53 -8.02
C ASN A 129 -3.64 -12.08 -8.12
N VAL A 130 -2.86 -11.16 -8.73
CA VAL A 130 -3.26 -9.76 -8.90
C VAL A 130 -3.30 -9.41 -10.39
N THR A 131 -4.46 -9.01 -10.87
CA THR A 131 -4.61 -8.37 -12.17
C THR A 131 -4.61 -6.86 -11.98
N SER A 132 -3.64 -6.15 -12.54
CA SER A 132 -3.52 -4.69 -12.38
C SER A 132 -3.78 -3.93 -13.68
N TYR A 133 -4.58 -2.87 -13.60
CA TYR A 133 -4.91 -1.95 -14.68
C TYR A 133 -4.36 -0.56 -14.34
N ILE A 134 -3.26 -0.19 -14.99
CA ILE A 134 -2.62 1.12 -14.84
C ILE A 134 -3.17 2.07 -15.92
N GLY A 135 -3.46 3.33 -15.56
CA GLY A 135 -4.10 4.30 -16.44
C GLY A 135 -5.63 4.18 -16.50
N TYR A 136 -6.24 3.44 -15.58
CA TYR A 136 -7.67 3.23 -15.51
C TYR A 136 -8.28 3.97 -14.31
N ASP A 137 -9.14 4.93 -14.60
CA ASP A 137 -9.89 5.67 -13.59
C ASP A 137 -11.23 4.98 -13.30
N VAL A 138 -11.46 4.62 -12.05
CA VAL A 138 -12.73 4.06 -11.59
C VAL A 138 -13.69 5.19 -11.29
N SER A 139 -14.67 5.40 -12.18
CA SER A 139 -15.64 6.49 -12.10
C SER A 139 -16.80 6.21 -11.14
N GLY A 140 -17.02 4.96 -10.75
CA GLY A 140 -18.11 4.58 -9.85
C GLY A 140 -18.22 3.09 -9.64
N PHE A 141 -19.19 2.70 -8.82
CA PHE A 141 -19.54 1.30 -8.59
C PHE A 141 -21.04 1.13 -8.36
N GLU A 142 -21.52 -0.07 -8.62
CA GLU A 142 -22.89 -0.52 -8.30
C GLU A 142 -22.79 -1.70 -7.35
N GLN A 143 -23.54 -1.66 -6.26
CA GLN A 143 -23.57 -2.73 -5.26
C GLN A 143 -24.90 -3.47 -5.31
N GLN A 144 -24.83 -4.78 -5.40
CA GLN A 144 -25.94 -5.72 -5.23
C GLN A 144 -25.75 -6.50 -3.92
N ALA A 145 -26.67 -7.43 -3.63
CA ALA A 145 -26.63 -8.17 -2.36
C ALA A 145 -25.36 -9.03 -2.20
N ASP A 146 -24.80 -9.54 -3.29
CA ASP A 146 -23.73 -10.52 -3.33
C ASP A 146 -22.58 -10.14 -4.29
N GLN A 147 -22.66 -8.95 -4.90
CA GLN A 147 -21.75 -8.54 -5.96
C GLN A 147 -21.57 -7.03 -5.99
N VAL A 148 -20.37 -6.59 -6.35
CA VAL A 148 -20.05 -5.19 -6.68
C VAL A 148 -19.55 -5.13 -8.13
N THR A 149 -20.10 -4.22 -8.92
CA THR A 149 -19.63 -3.92 -10.28
C THR A 149 -18.91 -2.59 -10.28
N LEU A 150 -17.69 -2.54 -10.77
CA LEU A 150 -16.90 -1.31 -10.94
C LEU A 150 -16.98 -0.80 -12.38
N HIS A 151 -17.01 0.53 -12.53
CA HIS A 151 -16.97 1.21 -13.82
C HIS A 151 -15.63 1.92 -13.98
N ALA A 152 -14.81 1.49 -14.95
CA ALA A 152 -13.49 2.07 -15.21
C ALA A 152 -13.43 2.76 -16.58
N SER A 153 -12.70 3.90 -16.71
CA SER A 153 -12.90 4.88 -17.78
C SER A 153 -12.20 4.61 -19.11
N GLU A 154 -11.26 3.69 -19.23
CA GLU A 154 -10.54 3.55 -20.52
C GLU A 154 -11.05 2.46 -21.46
N ALA A 155 -11.97 1.60 -21.07
CA ALA A 155 -12.44 0.53 -21.93
C ALA A 155 -13.89 0.05 -21.71
N HIS A 156 -14.75 0.76 -20.99
CA HIS A 156 -16.09 0.27 -20.64
C HIS A 156 -16.07 -1.18 -20.10
N ILE A 157 -15.03 -1.50 -19.29
CA ILE A 157 -14.91 -2.83 -18.70
C ILE A 157 -15.74 -2.84 -17.43
N ALA A 158 -16.80 -3.63 -17.43
CA ALA A 158 -17.52 -3.99 -16.20
C ALA A 158 -16.82 -5.20 -15.60
N ILE A 159 -16.32 -5.09 -14.36
CA ILE A 159 -15.67 -6.18 -13.63
C ILE A 159 -16.53 -6.50 -12.41
N SER A 160 -16.86 -7.78 -12.24
CA SER A 160 -17.65 -8.26 -11.12
C SER A 160 -16.75 -8.75 -10.00
N VAL A 161 -17.01 -8.29 -8.77
CA VAL A 161 -16.33 -8.71 -7.54
C VAL A 161 -17.37 -9.28 -6.59
N ALA A 162 -17.14 -10.46 -6.07
CA ALA A 162 -18.04 -11.17 -5.16
C ALA A 162 -17.82 -10.82 -3.70
#